data_1d899709a93748bd0538c1bf42ede693
#
_entry.id   1d899709a93748bd0538c1bf42ede693
#
_cell.length_a   1.000
_cell.length_b   1.000
_cell.length_c   1.000
_cell.angle_alpha   90.00
_cell.angle_beta   90.00
_cell.angle_gamma   90.00
#
_symmetry.space_group_name_H-M   'P 1'
#
loop_
_entity.id
_entity.type
_entity.pdbx_description
1 polymer ?
#
loop_
_entity_poly.entity_id
_entity_poly.type
_entity_poly.pdbx_seq_one_letter_code
_entity_poly.pdbx_strand_id
1 'polypeptide(L)' 'MKSNLAILSSDQKSIDFIKKNKLSSTLNLYANSSRNIEVAQIFAETYNFKKYYGAYEDLIRDKGVDFVLNFYPLV' A
#
# COMPACT_ATOMS: atom_id res chain seq x y z
N MET A 1 16.41 -2.39 -10.58
CA MET A 1 16.11 -2.17 -9.15
C MET A 1 14.66 -1.74 -8.98
N LYS A 2 13.96 -2.36 -8.06
CA LYS A 2 12.55 -2.03 -7.83
C LYS A 2 12.40 -0.98 -6.73
N SER A 3 11.43 -0.10 -6.91
CA SER A 3 11.09 0.89 -5.89
C SER A 3 9.99 0.32 -4.98
N ASN A 4 10.10 0.56 -3.70
CA ASN A 4 9.14 0.10 -2.72
C ASN A 4 7.97 1.08 -2.65
N LEU A 5 6.79 0.59 -3.02
CA LEU A 5 5.58 1.37 -3.07
C LEU A 5 4.71 1.08 -1.86
N ALA A 6 4.24 2.14 -1.22
CA ALA A 6 3.24 2.04 -0.18
C ALA A 6 1.91 2.60 -0.68
N ILE A 7 0.81 1.96 -0.33
CA ILE A 7 -0.51 2.40 -0.74
C ILE A 7 -1.35 2.68 0.49
N LEU A 8 -1.94 3.87 0.53
CA LEU A 8 -2.88 4.25 1.57
C LEU A 8 -4.28 3.95 1.07
N SER A 9 -5.05 3.23 1.85
CA SER A 9 -6.41 2.82 1.53
C SER A 9 -6.46 1.38 1.04
N SER A 10 -7.60 0.76 1.24
CA SER A 10 -7.89 -0.60 0.79
C SER A 10 -9.20 -0.63 0.00
N ASP A 11 -9.53 0.48 -0.64
CA ASP A 11 -10.76 0.59 -1.41
C ASP A 11 -10.58 0.16 -2.86
N GLN A 12 -11.62 0.32 -3.66
CA GLN A 12 -11.62 -0.13 -5.04
C GLN A 12 -10.56 0.55 -5.91
N LYS A 13 -10.24 1.80 -5.63
CA LYS A 13 -9.20 2.52 -6.38
C LYS A 13 -7.82 1.89 -6.19
N SER A 14 -7.52 1.47 -4.96
CA SER A 14 -6.29 0.77 -4.67
C SER A 14 -6.23 -0.57 -5.38
N ILE A 15 -7.33 -1.30 -5.37
CA ILE A 15 -7.42 -2.60 -6.05
C ILE A 15 -7.22 -2.43 -7.55
N ASP A 16 -7.87 -1.44 -8.15
CA ASP A 16 -7.75 -1.17 -9.59
C ASP A 16 -6.30 -0.83 -9.96
N PHE A 17 -5.64 -0.01 -9.15
CA PHE A 17 -4.24 0.33 -9.38
C PHE A 17 -3.36 -0.91 -9.34
N ILE A 18 -3.55 -1.76 -8.33
CA ILE A 18 -2.74 -2.97 -8.18
C ILE A 18 -2.93 -3.89 -9.38
N LYS A 19 -4.16 -4.06 -9.85
CA LYS A 19 -4.46 -4.92 -10.99
C LYS A 19 -3.84 -4.39 -12.27
N LYS A 20 -3.85 -3.07 -12.48
CA LYS A 20 -3.24 -2.46 -13.66
C LYS A 20 -1.73 -2.58 -13.67
N ASN A 21 -1.12 -2.60 -12.51
CA ASN A 21 0.34 -2.60 -12.38
C ASN A 21 0.90 -3.93 -11.92
N LYS A 22 0.10 -4.95 -11.97
CA LYS A 22 0.44 -6.29 -11.49
C LYS A 22 1.71 -6.85 -12.09
N LEU A 23 1.97 -6.54 -13.36
CA LEU A 23 3.14 -7.05 -14.08
C LEU A 23 4.29 -6.06 -14.12
N SER A 24 4.22 -4.96 -13.39
CA SER A 24 5.29 -3.98 -13.38
C SER A 24 6.55 -4.58 -12.74
N SER A 25 7.66 -4.46 -13.45
CA SER A 25 8.95 -4.93 -12.95
C SER A 25 9.69 -3.84 -12.16
N THR A 26 9.13 -2.63 -12.09
CA THR A 26 9.80 -1.51 -11.45
C THR A 26 9.23 -1.16 -10.07
N LEU A 27 8.07 -1.72 -9.73
CA LEU A 27 7.41 -1.45 -8.45
C LEU A 27 7.29 -2.71 -7.62
N ASN A 28 7.54 -2.54 -6.33
CA ASN A 28 7.40 -3.61 -5.36
C ASN A 28 6.31 -3.18 -4.37
N LEU A 29 5.28 -4.00 -4.19
CA LEU A 29 4.22 -3.72 -3.24
C LEU A 29 4.78 -3.94 -1.83
N TYR A 30 5.14 -2.86 -1.18
CA TYR A 30 5.88 -2.92 0.06
C TYR A 30 5.01 -2.82 1.29
N ALA A 31 4.13 -1.82 1.35
CA ALA A 31 3.31 -1.60 2.53
C ALA A 31 1.93 -1.07 2.17
N ASN A 32 0.96 -1.47 2.97
CA ASN A 32 -0.40 -0.92 2.89
C ASN A 32 -0.76 -0.33 4.25
N SER A 33 -1.46 0.79 4.24
CA SER A 33 -2.03 1.36 5.45
C SER A 33 -3.51 1.61 5.23
N SER A 34 -4.30 1.21 6.22
CA SER A 34 -5.74 1.43 6.23
C SER A 34 -6.13 1.96 7.60
N ARG A 35 -7.34 2.50 7.73
CA ARG A 35 -7.82 3.04 9.01
C ARG A 35 -7.94 2.00 10.10
N ASN A 36 -8.08 0.74 9.71
CA ASN A 36 -8.20 -0.38 10.62
C ASN A 36 -7.07 -1.36 10.30
N ILE A 37 -6.28 -1.71 11.32
CA ILE A 37 -5.12 -2.58 11.10
C ILE A 37 -5.52 -3.97 10.59
N GLU A 38 -6.68 -4.47 10.99
CA GLU A 38 -7.15 -5.77 10.51
C GLU A 38 -7.45 -5.74 9.02
N VAL A 39 -8.05 -4.64 8.55
CA VAL A 39 -8.30 -4.44 7.11
C VAL A 39 -6.99 -4.33 6.36
N ALA A 40 -6.03 -3.59 6.91
CA ALA A 40 -4.71 -3.46 6.28
C ALA A 40 -4.02 -4.81 6.18
N GLN A 41 -4.12 -5.63 7.23
CA GLN A 41 -3.53 -6.96 7.24
C GLN A 41 -4.13 -7.86 6.16
N ILE A 42 -5.45 -7.91 6.08
CA ILE A 42 -6.14 -8.73 5.08
C ILE A 42 -5.78 -8.29 3.67
N PHE A 43 -5.74 -6.98 3.46
CA PHE A 43 -5.40 -6.41 2.15
C PHE A 43 -3.96 -6.78 1.78
N ALA A 44 -3.04 -6.65 2.72
CA ALA A 44 -1.63 -6.98 2.48
C ALA A 44 -1.46 -8.46 2.15
N GLU A 45 -2.16 -9.34 2.87
CA GLU A 45 -2.08 -10.77 2.60
C GLU A 45 -2.68 -11.12 1.23
N THR A 46 -3.79 -10.46 0.86
CA THR A 46 -4.47 -10.72 -0.41
C THR A 46 -3.61 -10.32 -1.60
N TYR A 47 -2.91 -9.20 -1.51
CA TYR A 47 -2.15 -8.63 -2.62
C TYR A 47 -0.63 -8.72 -2.45
N ASN A 48 -0.18 -9.46 -1.46
CA ASN A 48 1.25 -9.75 -1.23
C ASN A 48 2.09 -8.51 -0.91
N PHE A 49 1.57 -7.62 -0.09
CA PHE A 49 2.41 -6.57 0.49
C PHE A 49 3.27 -7.17 1.59
N LYS A 50 4.47 -6.66 1.74
CA LYS A 50 5.39 -7.15 2.78
C LYS A 50 5.00 -6.70 4.17
N LYS A 51 4.40 -5.52 4.28
CA LYS A 51 4.05 -4.92 5.57
C LYS A 51 2.69 -4.28 5.51
N TYR A 52 2.11 -4.04 6.69
CA TYR A 52 0.84 -3.33 6.79
C TYR A 52 0.84 -2.50 8.08
N TYR A 53 0.08 -1.41 8.05
CA TYR A 53 -0.02 -0.49 9.17
C TYR A 53 -1.45 -0.04 9.37
N GLY A 54 -1.84 0.18 10.63
CA GLY A 54 -3.17 0.69 10.97
C GLY A 54 -3.23 2.21 11.02
N ALA A 55 -2.09 2.88 10.85
CA ALA A 55 -2.01 4.34 10.90
C ALA A 55 -1.03 4.84 9.86
N TYR A 56 -1.40 5.94 9.21
CA TYR A 56 -0.57 6.55 8.20
C TYR A 56 0.80 6.95 8.76
N GLU A 57 0.81 7.48 9.98
CA GLU A 57 2.03 7.94 10.61
C GLU A 57 3.07 6.82 10.75
N ASP A 58 2.63 5.62 11.00
CA ASP A 58 3.54 4.48 11.11
C ASP A 58 4.11 4.11 9.76
N LEU A 59 3.30 4.21 8.71
CA LEU A 59 3.75 3.90 7.37
C LEU A 59 4.82 4.89 6.90
N ILE A 60 4.63 6.19 7.13
CA ILE A 60 5.59 7.20 6.66
C ILE A 60 6.90 7.17 7.42
N ARG A 61 6.93 6.53 8.59
CA ARG A 61 8.17 6.36 9.36
C ARG A 61 8.99 5.18 8.85
N ASP A 62 8.43 4.35 8.01
CA ASP A 62 9.13 3.19 7.47
C ASP A 62 10.13 3.63 6.41
N LYS A 63 11.41 3.49 6.71
CA LYS A 63 12.48 3.96 5.83
C LYS A 63 12.61 3.14 4.55
N GLY A 64 11.96 1.99 4.49
CA GLY A 64 11.96 1.16 3.28
C GLY A 64 11.02 1.65 2.21
N VAL A 65 10.13 2.60 2.51
CA VAL A 65 9.16 3.13 1.56
C VAL A 65 9.82 4.16 0.65
N ASP A 66 9.73 3.96 -0.66
CA ASP A 66 10.25 4.91 -1.65
C ASP A 66 9.17 5.86 -2.14
N PHE A 67 7.96 5.35 -2.37
CA PHE A 67 6.83 6.13 -2.85
C PHE A 67 5.57 5.79 -2.09
N VAL A 68 4.70 6.78 -1.93
CA VAL A 68 3.40 6.59 -1.29
C VAL A 68 2.31 7.07 -2.25
N LEU A 69 1.33 6.21 -2.51
CA LEU A 69 0.12 6.56 -3.24
C LEU A 69 -1.03 6.67 -2.25
N ASN A 70 -1.68 7.83 -2.24
CA ASN A 70 -2.79 8.10 -1.34
C ASN A 70 -4.09 8.10 -2.15
N PHE A 71 -4.93 7.10 -1.91
CA PHE A 71 -6.22 7.00 -2.57
C PHE A 71 -7.39 7.45 -1.70
N TYR A 72 -7.11 7.94 -0.49
CA TYR A 72 -8.16 8.52 0.32
C TYR A 72 -8.62 9.84 -0.28
N PRO A 73 -9.91 10.15 -0.22
CA PRO A 73 -10.41 11.42 -0.72
C PRO A 73 -9.77 12.59 0.03
N LEU A 74 -9.43 13.62 -0.71
CA LEU A 74 -9.02 14.90 -0.11
C LEU A 74 -10.29 15.64 0.27
N VAL A 75 -10.38 16.04 1.52
CA VAL A 75 -11.57 16.72 2.04
C VAL A 75 -11.26 18.19 2.23
#